data_ff8a43bf851b81d4cfefc154da2116de
#
_entry.id   ff8a43bf851b81d4cfefc154da2116de
#
_cell.length_a   1.000
_cell.length_b   1.000
_cell.length_c   1.000
_cell.angle_alpha   90.00
_cell.angle_beta   90.00
_cell.angle_gamma   90.00
#
_symmetry.space_group_name_H-M   'P 1'
#
loop_
_entity.id
_entity.type
_entity.pdbx_description
1 polymer ?
#
loop_
_entity_poly.entity_id
_entity_poly.type
_entity_poly.pdbx_seq_one_letter_code
_entity_poly.pdbx_strand_id
1 'polypeptide(L)'
;MRKFAVFLLVVCVAVFVASLYGIGHDQVGYGISQEYFTRYKFIQYNLADSGAARHMTQPRSAVVMTGVKSSWMIGLVAGVVLGLIALAFRNADRMFQSAVQAIGLGLVVTVISAVAGWIYGWNVLAHKGVGWWMPDNIADKPDYITVGTITNFSYVGAVVGAVVGIIFLLIKNSRLRRKDEELS
;
A
#
# COMPACT_ATOMS: atom_id res chain seq x y z
N MET A 1 28.25 -3.50 11.03
CA MET A 1 27.82 -4.37 9.89
C MET A 1 26.44 -5.00 10.12
N ARG A 2 26.16 -5.63 11.27
CA ARG A 2 24.87 -6.33 11.51
C ARG A 2 23.62 -5.44 11.38
N LYS A 3 23.62 -4.19 11.90
CA LYS A 3 22.47 -3.27 11.75
C LYS A 3 22.22 -2.83 10.31
N PHE A 4 23.26 -2.66 9.50
CA PHE A 4 23.10 -2.31 8.09
C PHE A 4 22.44 -3.46 7.30
N ALA A 5 22.85 -4.69 7.52
CA ALA A 5 22.20 -5.85 6.92
C ALA A 5 20.71 -5.95 7.32
N VAL A 6 20.40 -5.67 8.60
CA VAL A 6 19.01 -5.63 9.08
C VAL A 6 18.24 -4.48 8.47
N PHE A 7 18.86 -3.31 8.26
CA PHE A 7 18.22 -2.21 7.53
C PHE A 7 17.79 -2.62 6.11
N LEU A 8 18.71 -3.24 5.36
CA LEU A 8 18.38 -3.74 4.02
C LEU A 8 17.26 -4.80 4.05
N LEU A 9 17.30 -5.70 5.02
CA LEU A 9 16.27 -6.72 5.21
C LEU A 9 14.90 -6.08 5.50
N VAL A 10 14.84 -5.05 6.35
CA VAL A 10 13.59 -4.29 6.63
C VAL A 10 13.04 -3.66 5.37
N VAL A 11 13.89 -3.06 4.53
CA VAL A 11 13.46 -2.49 3.25
C VAL A 11 12.90 -3.58 2.34
N CYS A 12 13.59 -4.71 2.20
CA CYS A 12 13.10 -5.83 1.39
C CYS A 12 11.74 -6.36 1.90
N VAL A 13 11.58 -6.52 3.21
CA VAL A 13 10.31 -6.95 3.82
C VAL A 13 9.20 -5.95 3.53
N ALA A 14 9.47 -4.64 3.65
CA ALA A 14 8.47 -3.62 3.38
C ALA A 14 8.03 -3.63 1.91
N VAL A 15 8.97 -3.75 0.96
CA VAL A 15 8.67 -3.88 -0.48
C VAL A 15 7.84 -5.12 -0.76
N PHE A 16 8.21 -6.26 -0.17
CA PHE A 16 7.51 -7.51 -0.35
C PHE A 16 6.07 -7.45 0.18
N VAL A 17 5.88 -6.95 1.41
CA VAL A 17 4.57 -6.80 2.05
C VAL A 17 3.68 -5.83 1.26
N ALA A 18 4.22 -4.68 0.81
CA ALA A 18 3.48 -3.73 0.00
C ALA A 18 3.07 -4.33 -1.35
N SER A 19 3.97 -5.08 -2.00
CA SER A 19 3.66 -5.75 -3.28
C SER A 19 2.57 -6.82 -3.13
N LEU A 20 2.62 -7.62 -2.08
CA LEU A 20 1.56 -8.60 -1.78
C LEU A 20 0.22 -7.92 -1.51
N TYR A 21 0.22 -6.83 -0.73
CA TYR A 21 -0.98 -6.03 -0.52
C TYR A 21 -1.52 -5.48 -1.85
N GLY A 22 -0.66 -4.88 -2.67
CA GLY A 22 -1.05 -4.34 -3.98
C GLY A 22 -1.67 -5.39 -4.91
N ILE A 23 -1.10 -6.60 -4.93
CA ILE A 23 -1.66 -7.73 -5.70
C ILE A 23 -3.08 -8.05 -5.19
N GLY A 24 -3.25 -8.27 -3.90
CA GLY A 24 -4.56 -8.60 -3.32
C GLY A 24 -5.60 -7.50 -3.53
N HIS A 25 -5.20 -6.25 -3.26
CA HIS A 25 -6.01 -5.06 -3.48
C HIS A 25 -6.49 -4.95 -4.93
N ASP A 26 -5.59 -5.11 -5.89
CA ASP A 26 -5.92 -4.97 -7.30
C ASP A 26 -6.75 -6.16 -7.82
N GLN A 27 -6.57 -7.38 -7.29
CA GLN A 27 -7.43 -8.51 -7.60
C GLN A 27 -8.87 -8.29 -7.13
N VAL A 28 -9.07 -7.72 -5.94
CA VAL A 28 -10.39 -7.33 -5.43
C VAL A 28 -10.98 -6.21 -6.30
N GLY A 29 -10.20 -5.15 -6.57
CA GLY A 29 -10.63 -4.05 -7.42
C GLY A 29 -11.04 -4.50 -8.83
N TYR A 30 -10.27 -5.42 -9.45
CA TYR A 30 -10.61 -6.00 -10.75
C TYR A 30 -11.92 -6.81 -10.71
N GLY A 31 -12.22 -7.44 -9.58
CA GLY A 31 -13.50 -8.12 -9.38
C GLY A 31 -14.69 -7.17 -9.32
N ILE A 32 -14.48 -5.94 -8.85
CA ILE A 32 -15.52 -4.90 -8.77
C ILE A 32 -15.65 -4.19 -10.13
N SER A 33 -14.58 -3.64 -10.68
CA SER A 33 -14.61 -2.93 -11.97
C SER A 33 -13.45 -3.35 -12.87
N GLN A 34 -13.76 -4.17 -13.87
CA GLN A 34 -12.81 -4.52 -14.94
C GLN A 34 -12.44 -3.30 -15.79
N GLU A 35 -13.37 -2.37 -15.97
CA GLU A 35 -13.17 -1.16 -16.77
C GLU A 35 -12.12 -0.23 -16.14
N TYR A 36 -12.04 -0.15 -14.80
CA TYR A 36 -11.00 0.61 -14.11
C TYR A 36 -9.59 0.13 -14.48
N PHE A 37 -9.42 -1.16 -14.69
CA PHE A 37 -8.12 -1.73 -15.10
C PHE A 37 -7.89 -1.61 -16.60
N THR A 38 -8.84 -2.03 -17.43
CA THR A 38 -8.66 -2.07 -18.89
C THR A 38 -8.67 -0.70 -19.54
N ARG A 39 -9.31 0.30 -18.93
CA ARG A 39 -9.38 1.66 -19.47
C ARG A 39 -8.42 2.64 -18.77
N TYR A 40 -7.85 2.26 -17.65
CA TYR A 40 -6.98 3.16 -16.90
C TYR A 40 -5.69 2.47 -16.41
N LYS A 41 -5.77 1.52 -15.48
CA LYS A 41 -4.56 0.99 -14.81
C LYS A 41 -3.59 0.27 -15.75
N PHE A 42 -4.06 -0.56 -16.67
CA PHE A 42 -3.17 -1.27 -17.60
C PHE A 42 -2.43 -0.30 -18.52
N ILE A 43 -3.09 0.78 -18.92
CA ILE A 43 -2.51 1.84 -19.74
C ILE A 43 -1.49 2.65 -18.91
N GLN A 44 -1.88 3.05 -17.69
CA GLN A 44 -1.02 3.81 -16.78
C GLN A 44 0.31 3.11 -16.49
N TYR A 45 0.29 1.78 -16.36
CA TYR A 45 1.48 0.99 -16.05
C TYR A 45 2.15 0.36 -17.29
N ASN A 46 1.78 0.80 -18.51
CA ASN A 46 2.32 0.31 -19.78
C ASN A 46 2.26 -1.23 -19.90
N LEU A 47 1.14 -1.83 -19.53
CA LEU A 47 0.89 -3.26 -19.67
C LEU A 47 0.12 -3.60 -20.94
N ALA A 48 -0.63 -2.64 -21.49
CA ALA A 48 -1.35 -2.74 -22.75
C ALA A 48 -1.72 -1.36 -23.28
N ASP A 49 -1.84 -1.24 -24.58
CA ASP A 49 -2.45 -0.08 -25.23
C ASP A 49 -3.98 -0.08 -25.03
N SER A 50 -4.62 1.08 -25.20
CA SER A 50 -6.05 1.26 -24.96
C SER A 50 -6.96 0.31 -25.76
N GLY A 51 -6.53 -0.14 -26.93
CA GLY A 51 -7.21 -1.15 -27.75
C GLY A 51 -6.96 -2.57 -27.25
N ALA A 52 -5.70 -2.93 -27.03
CA ALA A 52 -5.28 -4.27 -26.61
C ALA A 52 -5.75 -4.65 -25.20
N ALA A 53 -5.85 -3.67 -24.29
CA ALA A 53 -6.29 -3.91 -22.92
C ALA A 53 -7.67 -4.55 -22.79
N ARG A 54 -8.56 -4.29 -23.75
CA ARG A 54 -9.93 -4.84 -23.78
C ARG A 54 -9.99 -6.29 -24.27
N HIS A 55 -8.97 -6.75 -24.96
CA HIS A 55 -8.92 -8.07 -25.61
C HIS A 55 -7.83 -8.98 -25.01
N MET A 56 -7.34 -8.67 -23.79
CA MET A 56 -6.33 -9.49 -23.15
C MET A 56 -6.84 -10.89 -22.85
N THR A 57 -6.08 -11.89 -23.26
CA THR A 57 -6.40 -13.31 -23.01
C THR A 57 -6.18 -13.70 -21.54
N GLN A 58 -5.28 -13.00 -20.82
CA GLN A 58 -4.97 -13.27 -19.41
C GLN A 58 -4.98 -11.98 -18.57
N PRO A 59 -6.13 -11.33 -18.39
CA PRO A 59 -6.20 -10.04 -17.70
C PRO A 59 -5.79 -10.13 -16.22
N ARG A 60 -6.00 -11.28 -15.56
CA ARG A 60 -5.63 -11.49 -14.15
C ARG A 60 -4.13 -11.45 -13.90
N SER A 61 -3.29 -11.89 -14.84
CA SER A 61 -1.83 -11.76 -14.74
C SER A 61 -1.39 -10.30 -14.86
N ALA A 62 -2.03 -9.52 -15.73
CA ALA A 62 -1.80 -8.08 -15.82
C ALA A 62 -2.22 -7.36 -14.53
N VAL A 63 -3.30 -7.78 -13.88
CA VAL A 63 -3.72 -7.27 -12.56
C VAL A 63 -2.65 -7.51 -11.49
N VAL A 64 -2.04 -8.70 -11.45
CA VAL A 64 -0.89 -8.99 -10.56
C VAL A 64 0.24 -7.99 -10.82
N MET A 65 0.59 -7.77 -12.09
CA MET A 65 1.66 -6.84 -12.46
C MET A 65 1.33 -5.40 -12.08
N THR A 66 0.07 -4.94 -12.23
CA THR A 66 -0.33 -3.60 -11.75
C THR A 66 -0.20 -3.48 -10.25
N GLY A 67 -0.64 -4.48 -9.50
CA GLY A 67 -0.54 -4.51 -8.05
C GLY A 67 0.90 -4.36 -7.56
N VAL A 68 1.85 -5.09 -8.16
CA VAL A 68 3.28 -4.94 -7.87
C VAL A 68 3.76 -3.55 -8.26
N LYS A 69 3.53 -3.11 -9.53
CA LYS A 69 4.04 -1.82 -10.04
C LYS A 69 3.49 -0.61 -9.28
N SER A 70 2.26 -0.67 -8.77
CA SER A 70 1.65 0.44 -8.03
C SER A 70 2.11 0.54 -6.58
N SER A 71 2.62 -0.55 -5.98
CA SER A 71 2.85 -0.62 -4.53
C SER A 71 4.31 -0.79 -4.11
N TRP A 72 5.19 -1.37 -4.94
CA TRP A 72 6.59 -1.61 -4.57
C TRP A 72 7.34 -0.35 -4.16
N MET A 73 7.11 0.77 -4.87
CA MET A 73 7.74 2.06 -4.56
C MET A 73 7.29 2.59 -3.20
N ILE A 74 6.01 2.42 -2.86
CA ILE A 74 5.46 2.81 -1.55
C ILE A 74 6.15 1.98 -0.46
N GLY A 75 6.28 0.67 -0.68
CA GLY A 75 7.01 -0.22 0.21
C GLY A 75 8.48 0.16 0.38
N LEU A 76 9.15 0.56 -0.71
CA LEU A 76 10.53 1.01 -0.69
C LEU A 76 10.70 2.26 0.18
N VAL A 77 9.90 3.30 -0.07
CA VAL A 77 9.96 4.56 0.69
C VAL A 77 9.63 4.32 2.16
N ALA A 78 8.54 3.60 2.46
CA ALA A 78 8.16 3.28 3.82
C ALA A 78 9.24 2.43 4.54
N GLY A 79 9.79 1.42 3.86
CA GLY A 79 10.86 0.57 4.38
C GLY A 79 12.13 1.34 4.70
N VAL A 80 12.55 2.26 3.82
CA VAL A 80 13.71 3.13 4.06
C VAL A 80 13.46 4.03 5.27
N VAL A 81 12.33 4.72 5.33
CA VAL A 81 12.00 5.63 6.43
C VAL A 81 11.91 4.88 7.77
N LEU A 82 11.13 3.81 7.84
CA LEU A 82 11.00 3.02 9.07
C LEU A 82 12.31 2.34 9.46
N GLY A 83 13.08 1.87 8.49
CA GLY A 83 14.38 1.26 8.70
C GLY A 83 15.41 2.25 9.28
N LEU A 84 15.46 3.49 8.77
CA LEU A 84 16.32 4.55 9.29
C LEU A 84 15.97 4.91 10.73
N ILE A 85 14.69 5.04 11.07
CA ILE A 85 14.25 5.32 12.44
C ILE A 85 14.58 4.14 13.34
N ALA A 86 14.42 2.91 12.86
CA ALA A 86 14.72 1.71 13.61
C ALA A 86 16.23 1.53 13.89
N LEU A 87 17.14 2.21 13.17
CA LEU A 87 18.57 2.22 13.52
C LEU A 87 18.86 2.78 14.94
N ALA A 88 17.95 3.57 15.51
CA ALA A 88 18.05 4.10 16.87
C ALA A 88 17.94 3.02 17.97
N PHE A 89 17.46 1.82 17.65
CA PHE A 89 17.43 0.70 18.60
C PHE A 89 18.82 0.18 18.93
N ARG A 90 19.04 -0.23 20.19
CA ARG A 90 20.36 -0.61 20.71
C ARG A 90 20.98 -1.80 19.96
N ASN A 91 20.20 -2.83 19.66
CA ASN A 91 20.66 -4.04 18.98
C ASN A 91 19.84 -4.37 17.72
N ALA A 92 20.42 -5.19 16.85
CA ALA A 92 19.86 -5.54 15.53
C ALA A 92 18.55 -6.34 15.64
N ASP A 93 18.40 -7.19 16.68
CA ASP A 93 17.21 -8.04 16.81
C ASP A 93 15.98 -7.20 17.24
N ARG A 94 16.18 -6.28 18.23
CA ARG A 94 15.14 -5.31 18.61
C ARG A 94 14.77 -4.38 17.45
N MET A 95 15.76 -3.96 16.64
CA MET A 95 15.56 -3.18 15.43
C MET A 95 14.65 -3.91 14.46
N PHE A 96 14.98 -5.15 14.10
CA PHE A 96 14.21 -5.93 13.12
C PHE A 96 12.78 -6.18 13.59
N GLN A 97 12.61 -6.74 14.78
CA GLN A 97 11.30 -7.02 15.36
C GLN A 97 10.39 -5.78 15.42
N SER A 98 10.97 -4.64 15.84
CA SER A 98 10.19 -3.40 15.94
C SER A 98 9.82 -2.83 14.58
N ALA A 99 10.72 -2.89 13.60
CA ALA A 99 10.45 -2.44 12.25
C ALA A 99 9.38 -3.30 11.56
N VAL A 100 9.42 -4.63 11.71
CA VAL A 100 8.39 -5.53 11.18
C VAL A 100 7.02 -5.26 11.81
N GLN A 101 6.97 -4.99 13.12
CA GLN A 101 5.73 -4.59 13.78
C GLN A 101 5.18 -3.26 13.27
N ALA A 102 6.07 -2.28 13.02
CA ALA A 102 5.68 -0.99 12.44
C ALA A 102 5.12 -1.15 11.01
N ILE A 103 5.74 -2.00 10.19
CA ILE A 103 5.24 -2.34 8.84
C ILE A 103 3.86 -3.00 8.94
N GLY A 104 3.69 -3.96 9.85
CA GLY A 104 2.40 -4.62 10.09
C GLY A 104 1.31 -3.65 10.52
N LEU A 105 1.63 -2.71 11.43
CA LEU A 105 0.71 -1.65 11.85
C LEU A 105 0.30 -0.76 10.66
N GLY A 106 1.28 -0.34 9.85
CA GLY A 106 1.04 0.44 8.64
C GLY A 106 0.12 -0.27 7.65
N LEU A 107 0.32 -1.58 7.46
CA LEU A 107 -0.53 -2.41 6.62
C LEU A 107 -1.99 -2.44 7.14
N VAL A 108 -2.18 -2.63 8.45
CA VAL A 108 -3.53 -2.63 9.06
C VAL A 108 -4.24 -1.30 8.82
N VAL A 109 -3.55 -0.17 9.02
CA VAL A 109 -4.11 1.17 8.75
C VAL A 109 -4.48 1.31 7.27
N THR A 110 -3.63 0.83 6.36
CA THR A 110 -3.89 0.87 4.92
C THR A 110 -5.13 0.05 4.53
N VAL A 111 -5.29 -1.16 5.10
CA VAL A 111 -6.46 -2.02 4.87
C VAL A 111 -7.74 -1.35 5.39
N ILE A 112 -7.70 -0.79 6.60
CA ILE A 112 -8.86 -0.08 7.18
C ILE A 112 -9.25 1.11 6.29
N SER A 113 -8.26 1.88 5.82
CA SER A 113 -8.51 3.00 4.91
C SER A 113 -9.12 2.53 3.58
N ALA A 114 -8.64 1.42 3.01
CA ALA A 114 -9.22 0.85 1.78
C ALA A 114 -10.70 0.46 1.97
N VAL A 115 -11.03 -0.18 3.10
CA VAL A 115 -12.42 -0.54 3.44
C VAL A 115 -13.28 0.71 3.61
N ALA A 116 -12.77 1.75 4.28
CA ALA A 116 -13.45 3.05 4.38
C ALA A 116 -13.67 3.67 3.00
N GLY A 117 -12.66 3.58 2.12
CA GLY A 117 -12.76 4.02 0.72
C GLY A 117 -13.82 3.26 -0.06
N TRP A 118 -13.96 1.96 0.15
CA TRP A 118 -15.00 1.16 -0.47
C TRP A 118 -16.40 1.61 -0.01
N ILE A 119 -16.60 1.71 1.31
CA ILE A 119 -17.90 2.13 1.89
C ILE A 119 -18.28 3.54 1.38
N TYR A 120 -17.33 4.49 1.40
CA TYR A 120 -17.56 5.84 0.95
C TYR A 120 -17.75 5.93 -0.57
N GLY A 121 -16.94 5.22 -1.34
CA GLY A 121 -17.05 5.17 -2.80
C GLY A 121 -18.40 4.63 -3.25
N TRP A 122 -18.81 3.50 -2.71
CA TRP A 122 -20.06 2.84 -3.06
C TRP A 122 -21.30 3.64 -2.62
N ASN A 123 -21.35 4.08 -1.37
CA ASN A 123 -22.58 4.67 -0.82
C ASN A 123 -22.72 6.17 -1.14
N VAL A 124 -21.63 6.88 -1.44
CA VAL A 124 -21.66 8.33 -1.63
C VAL A 124 -21.21 8.75 -3.02
N LEU A 125 -19.96 8.43 -3.40
CA LEU A 125 -19.38 8.98 -4.63
C LEU A 125 -19.95 8.33 -5.89
N ALA A 126 -20.29 7.06 -5.85
CA ALA A 126 -20.95 6.36 -6.96
C ALA A 126 -22.27 7.06 -7.40
N HIS A 127 -22.97 7.71 -6.47
CA HIS A 127 -24.23 8.40 -6.72
C HIS A 127 -24.05 9.91 -6.99
N LYS A 128 -23.07 10.54 -6.34
CA LYS A 128 -22.83 11.99 -6.50
C LYS A 128 -21.94 12.32 -7.70
N GLY A 129 -21.18 11.35 -8.19
CA GLY A 129 -20.11 11.58 -9.13
C GLY A 129 -18.84 12.12 -8.49
N VAL A 130 -17.81 12.29 -9.29
CA VAL A 130 -16.47 12.71 -8.86
C VAL A 130 -15.92 13.81 -9.76
N GLY A 131 -15.05 14.67 -9.21
CA GLY A 131 -14.40 15.75 -9.95
C GLY A 131 -13.06 15.36 -10.61
N TRP A 132 -12.55 14.14 -10.42
CA TRP A 132 -11.33 13.70 -11.08
C TRP A 132 -11.63 13.23 -12.51
N TRP A 133 -10.60 13.26 -13.35
CA TRP A 133 -10.70 12.79 -14.72
C TRP A 133 -11.05 11.29 -14.80
N MET A 134 -12.00 10.96 -15.66
CA MET A 134 -12.37 9.59 -16.02
C MET A 134 -12.34 9.43 -17.54
N PRO A 135 -11.98 8.25 -18.06
CA PRO A 135 -12.12 7.97 -19.50
C PRO A 135 -13.57 8.10 -19.97
N ASP A 136 -13.74 8.48 -21.24
CA ASP A 136 -15.05 8.49 -21.86
C ASP A 136 -15.62 7.07 -22.04
N ASN A 137 -16.95 6.97 -22.12
CA ASN A 137 -17.66 5.72 -22.40
C ASN A 137 -17.41 4.59 -21.38
N ILE A 138 -17.35 4.91 -20.07
CA ILE A 138 -17.41 3.93 -19.00
C ILE A 138 -18.84 3.41 -18.90
N ALA A 139 -19.04 2.10 -19.05
CA ALA A 139 -20.35 1.46 -18.98
C ALA A 139 -20.88 1.42 -17.54
N ASP A 140 -20.02 1.07 -16.58
CA ASP A 140 -20.37 1.04 -15.15
C ASP A 140 -19.57 2.08 -14.37
N LYS A 141 -20.08 3.32 -14.37
CA LYS A 141 -19.48 4.45 -13.65
C LYS A 141 -19.47 4.25 -12.12
N PRO A 142 -20.53 3.75 -11.47
CA PRO A 142 -20.54 3.48 -10.04
C PRO A 142 -19.40 2.58 -9.57
N ASP A 143 -19.20 1.45 -10.23
CA ASP A 143 -18.13 0.49 -9.88
C ASP A 143 -16.75 1.07 -10.18
N TYR A 144 -16.60 1.79 -11.31
CA TYR A 144 -15.37 2.48 -11.67
C TYR A 144 -14.96 3.50 -10.60
N ILE A 145 -15.91 4.36 -10.15
CA ILE A 145 -15.70 5.36 -9.10
C ILE A 145 -15.36 4.68 -7.78
N THR A 146 -16.05 3.60 -7.46
CA THR A 146 -15.80 2.85 -6.23
C THR A 146 -14.37 2.33 -6.18
N VAL A 147 -13.87 1.69 -7.22
CA VAL A 147 -12.49 1.17 -7.28
C VAL A 147 -11.47 2.30 -7.24
N GLY A 148 -11.71 3.41 -7.94
CA GLY A 148 -10.87 4.60 -7.87
C GLY A 148 -10.78 5.16 -6.45
N THR A 149 -11.91 5.18 -5.72
CA THR A 149 -11.97 5.65 -4.34
C THR A 149 -11.22 4.70 -3.40
N ILE A 150 -11.40 3.39 -3.52
CA ILE A 150 -10.64 2.39 -2.74
C ILE A 150 -9.14 2.62 -2.93
N THR A 151 -8.70 2.81 -4.18
CA THR A 151 -7.30 3.04 -4.52
C THR A 151 -6.75 4.31 -3.88
N ASN A 152 -7.47 5.44 -3.97
CA ASN A 152 -7.06 6.71 -3.37
C ASN A 152 -6.98 6.62 -1.84
N PHE A 153 -7.97 5.99 -1.21
CA PHE A 153 -7.96 5.78 0.24
C PHE A 153 -6.83 4.86 0.68
N SER A 154 -6.48 3.85 -0.11
CA SER A 154 -5.31 2.98 0.15
C SER A 154 -4.01 3.78 0.15
N TYR A 155 -3.81 4.71 -0.78
CA TYR A 155 -2.62 5.57 -0.80
C TYR A 155 -2.56 6.50 0.41
N VAL A 156 -3.68 7.13 0.76
CA VAL A 156 -3.77 7.95 1.99
C VAL A 156 -3.50 7.08 3.22
N GLY A 157 -4.09 5.88 3.28
CA GLY A 157 -3.88 4.91 4.35
C GLY A 157 -2.42 4.47 4.48
N ALA A 158 -1.69 4.31 3.37
CA ALA A 158 -0.26 3.96 3.40
C ALA A 158 0.58 5.10 4.01
N VAL A 159 0.28 6.36 3.68
CA VAL A 159 0.95 7.54 4.27
C VAL A 159 0.64 7.63 5.77
N VAL A 160 -0.63 7.55 6.16
CA VAL A 160 -1.04 7.58 7.57
C VAL A 160 -0.44 6.40 8.33
N GLY A 161 -0.44 5.21 7.73
CA GLY A 161 0.15 4.01 8.31
C GLY A 161 1.66 4.14 8.54
N ALA A 162 2.38 4.78 7.61
CA ALA A 162 3.80 5.08 7.79
C ALA A 162 4.04 6.02 8.99
N VAL A 163 3.22 7.08 9.14
CA VAL A 163 3.28 7.99 10.29
C VAL A 163 3.00 7.25 11.60
N VAL A 164 1.97 6.41 11.64
CA VAL A 164 1.66 5.56 12.82
C VAL A 164 2.84 4.62 13.13
N GLY A 165 3.46 4.02 12.13
CA GLY A 165 4.64 3.19 12.29
C GLY A 165 5.83 3.94 12.87
N ILE A 166 6.07 5.19 12.42
CA ILE A 166 7.10 6.08 12.98
C ILE A 166 6.85 6.35 14.46
N ILE A 167 5.64 6.79 14.79
CA ILE A 167 5.26 7.09 16.19
C ILE A 167 5.44 5.85 17.07
N PHE A 168 4.99 4.70 16.58
CA PHE A 168 5.19 3.43 17.29
C PHE A 168 6.67 3.12 17.57
N LEU A 169 7.56 3.29 16.57
CA LEU A 169 9.00 3.05 16.74
C LEU A 169 9.62 3.99 17.77
N LEU A 170 9.27 5.28 17.73
CA LEU A 170 9.79 6.29 18.67
C LEU A 170 9.36 5.98 20.10
N ILE A 171 8.07 5.70 20.33
CA ILE A 171 7.55 5.36 21.66
C ILE A 171 8.20 4.06 22.17
N LYS A 172 8.27 3.04 21.33
CA LYS A 172 8.84 1.75 21.72
C LYS A 172 10.33 1.85 22.06
N ASN A 173 11.10 2.61 21.27
CA ASN A 173 12.51 2.83 21.54
C ASN A 173 12.73 3.54 22.89
N SER A 174 11.94 4.60 23.16
CA SER A 174 12.03 5.34 24.45
C SER A 174 11.71 4.45 25.64
N ARG A 175 10.66 3.61 25.55
CA ARG A 175 10.30 2.67 26.62
C ARG A 175 11.39 1.63 26.87
N LEU A 176 12.02 1.10 25.83
CA LEU A 176 13.07 0.10 25.97
C LEU A 176 14.35 0.70 26.57
N ARG A 177 14.70 1.95 26.22
CA ARG A 177 15.85 2.65 26.80
C ARG A 177 15.69 2.86 28.31
N ARG A 178 14.53 3.37 28.76
CA ARG A 178 14.23 3.55 30.18
C ARG A 178 14.36 2.24 30.97
N LYS A 179 13.83 1.16 30.40
CA LYS A 179 13.91 -0.16 31.02
C LYS A 179 15.35 -0.71 31.13
N ASP A 180 16.18 -0.42 30.11
CA ASP A 180 17.59 -0.80 30.13
C ASP A 180 18.39 0.03 31.20
N GLU A 181 18.00 1.30 31.43
CA GLU A 181 18.60 2.18 32.46
C GLU A 181 18.20 1.79 33.89
N GLU A 182 16.98 1.31 34.12
CA GLU A 182 16.48 0.84 35.40
C GLU A 182 17.16 -0.49 35.86
N LEU A 183 17.72 -1.25 34.91
CA LEU A 183 18.33 -2.55 35.14
C LEU A 183 19.86 -2.50 35.21
N SER A 184 20.48 -1.35 34.99
CA SER A 184 21.92 -1.10 35.00
C SER A 184 22.37 -0.48 36.32
#